data_9558e1399727c59ce4232a0fc6be764d
#
_entry.id   9558e1399727c59ce4232a0fc6be764d
#
_cell.length_a   1.000
_cell.length_b   1.000
_cell.length_c   1.000
_cell.angle_alpha   90.00
_cell.angle_beta   90.00
_cell.angle_gamma   90.00
#
_symmetry.space_group_name_H-M   'P 1'
#
loop_
_entity.id
_entity.type
_entity.pdbx_description
1 polymer ?
#
loop_
_entity_poly.entity_id
_entity_poly.type
_entity_poly.pdbx_seq_one_letter_code
_entity_poly.pdbx_strand_id
1 'polypeptide(L)'
;MLRPYLLATVGLAAAASGALLSMVATQTDGLVNGALASVDRRPVDSSATYREQMKLTQETLRSFGYAPGDIDGVMRFETVSALRAFQREQGLKVTGQANPETLAALGVEDKLYRRPR
;
A
#
# COMPACT_ATOMS: atom_id res chain seq x y z
N MET A 1 -0.30 44.08 -18.28
CA MET A 1 -1.05 44.03 -18.18
C MET A 1 -2.22 43.17 -18.29
N LEU A 2 -2.55 42.67 -19.42
CA LEU A 2 -3.83 42.03 -19.66
C LEU A 2 -3.94 40.59 -19.11
N ARG A 3 -2.85 40.00 -18.78
CA ARG A 3 -2.79 38.60 -18.39
C ARG A 3 -3.66 38.20 -17.21
N PRO A 4 -3.78 38.98 -16.15
CA PRO A 4 -4.59 38.60 -15.01
C PRO A 4 -6.05 38.38 -15.33
N TYR A 5 -6.56 39.11 -16.29
CA TYR A 5 -7.97 39.04 -16.66
C TYR A 5 -8.32 37.73 -17.34
N LEU A 6 -7.43 37.26 -18.17
CA LEU A 6 -7.61 35.99 -18.86
C LEU A 6 -7.65 34.82 -17.88
N LEU A 7 -6.84 34.86 -16.84
CA LEU A 7 -6.81 33.83 -15.81
C LEU A 7 -8.12 33.77 -15.02
N ALA A 8 -8.72 34.92 -14.73
CA ALA A 8 -10.00 34.96 -14.03
C ALA A 8 -11.10 34.29 -14.85
N THR A 9 -11.07 34.49 -16.14
CA THR A 9 -12.04 33.86 -17.03
C THR A 9 -11.90 32.35 -17.05
N VAL A 10 -10.70 31.86 -17.06
CA VAL A 10 -10.44 30.44 -17.03
C VAL A 10 -10.91 29.81 -15.71
N GLY A 11 -10.71 30.53 -14.61
CA GLY A 11 -11.18 30.05 -13.30
C GLY A 11 -12.68 29.86 -13.25
N LEU A 12 -13.42 30.75 -13.87
CA LEU A 12 -14.87 30.65 -13.94
C LEU A 12 -15.32 29.38 -14.70
N ALA A 13 -14.69 29.10 -15.81
CA ALA A 13 -14.99 27.90 -16.57
C ALA A 13 -14.72 26.61 -15.78
N ALA A 14 -13.66 26.62 -15.01
CA ALA A 14 -13.33 25.49 -14.15
C ALA A 14 -14.39 25.22 -13.09
N ALA A 15 -14.98 26.26 -12.54
CA ALA A 15 -16.04 26.13 -11.54
C ALA A 15 -17.28 25.43 -12.12
N ALA A 16 -17.65 25.78 -13.33
CA ALA A 16 -18.76 25.14 -14.02
C ALA A 16 -18.49 23.65 -14.29
N SER A 17 -17.28 23.35 -14.70
CA SER A 17 -16.86 21.96 -14.91
C SER A 17 -16.90 21.14 -13.63
N GLY A 18 -16.54 21.75 -12.52
CA GLY A 18 -16.57 21.08 -11.23
C GLY A 18 -17.95 20.63 -10.83
N ALA A 19 -18.96 21.41 -11.08
CA ALA A 19 -20.36 21.04 -10.76
C ALA A 19 -20.80 19.81 -11.55
N LEU A 20 -20.48 19.75 -12.83
CA LEU A 20 -20.81 18.61 -13.68
C LEU A 20 -20.07 17.34 -13.21
N LEU A 21 -18.81 17.47 -12.85
CA LEU A 21 -18.03 16.36 -12.36
C LEU A 21 -18.59 15.78 -11.07
N SER A 22 -19.12 16.62 -10.19
CA SER A 22 -19.75 16.16 -8.96
C SER A 22 -20.95 15.25 -9.22
N MET A 23 -21.77 15.58 -10.18
CA MET A 23 -22.92 14.76 -10.55
C MET A 23 -22.49 13.41 -11.12
N VAL A 24 -21.49 13.42 -11.99
CA VAL A 24 -20.94 12.19 -12.58
C VAL A 24 -20.32 11.29 -11.50
N ALA A 25 -19.59 11.88 -10.58
CA ALA A 25 -18.99 11.13 -9.48
C ALA A 25 -20.03 10.42 -8.62
N THR A 26 -21.15 11.07 -8.34
CA THR A 26 -22.24 10.47 -7.57
C THR A 26 -22.83 9.25 -8.27
N GLN A 27 -23.04 9.33 -9.57
CA GLN A 27 -23.53 8.19 -10.36
C GLN A 27 -22.53 7.05 -10.41
N THR A 28 -21.24 7.38 -10.55
CA THR A 28 -20.17 6.39 -10.59
C THR A 28 -20.06 5.66 -9.25
N ASP A 29 -20.20 6.36 -8.14
CA ASP A 29 -20.15 5.75 -6.81
C ASP A 29 -21.25 4.70 -6.64
N GLY A 30 -22.45 4.96 -7.11
CA GLY A 30 -23.54 3.99 -7.07
C GLY A 30 -23.23 2.74 -7.88
N LEU A 31 -22.69 2.88 -9.06
CA LEU A 31 -22.29 1.77 -9.92
C LEU A 31 -21.15 0.96 -9.32
N VAL A 32 -20.16 1.64 -8.75
CA VAL A 32 -19.01 0.98 -8.11
C VAL A 32 -19.48 0.15 -6.92
N ASN A 33 -20.37 0.68 -6.11
CA ASN A 33 -20.90 -0.05 -4.96
C ASN A 33 -21.68 -1.30 -5.39
N GLY A 34 -22.45 -1.21 -6.45
CA GLY A 34 -23.16 -2.36 -7.01
C GLY A 34 -22.21 -3.42 -7.53
N ALA A 35 -21.16 -3.01 -8.26
CA ALA A 35 -20.14 -3.92 -8.76
C ALA A 35 -19.36 -4.60 -7.63
N LEU A 36 -19.02 -3.87 -6.58
CA LEU A 36 -18.34 -4.42 -5.41
C LEU A 36 -19.20 -5.41 -4.64
N ALA A 37 -20.52 -5.22 -4.60
CA ALA A 37 -21.44 -6.14 -3.94
C ALA A 37 -21.48 -7.50 -4.63
N SER A 38 -21.20 -7.57 -5.92
CA SER A 38 -21.15 -8.81 -6.69
C SER A 38 -19.81 -9.54 -6.64
N VAL A 39 -18.77 -8.91 -6.11
CA VAL A 39 -17.47 -9.54 -5.93
C VAL A 39 -17.55 -10.55 -4.80
N ASP A 40 -17.13 -11.77 -5.07
CA ASP A 40 -17.05 -12.84 -4.08
C ASP A 40 -16.11 -12.44 -2.94
N ARG A 41 -16.70 -11.96 -1.86
CA ARG A 41 -15.98 -11.63 -0.63
C ARG A 41 -15.79 -12.89 0.20
N ARG A 42 -14.97 -13.79 -0.29
CA ARG A 42 -14.50 -14.85 0.60
C ARG A 42 -13.84 -14.20 1.80
N PRO A 43 -14.18 -14.64 3.02
CA PRO A 43 -13.45 -14.15 4.19
C PRO A 43 -11.97 -14.50 3.95
N VAL A 44 -11.18 -13.47 3.66
CA VAL A 44 -9.73 -13.65 3.66
C VAL A 44 -9.34 -13.96 5.09
N ASP A 45 -8.83 -15.16 5.29
CA ASP A 45 -8.26 -15.49 6.58
C ASP A 45 -7.09 -14.52 6.82
N SER A 46 -7.36 -13.52 7.63
CA SER A 46 -6.38 -12.47 7.91
C SER A 46 -5.11 -13.04 8.56
N SER A 47 -5.24 -14.16 9.26
CA SER A 47 -4.09 -14.84 9.86
C SER A 47 -3.22 -15.51 8.80
N ALA A 48 -3.83 -16.11 7.79
CA ALA A 48 -3.11 -16.70 6.67
C ALA A 48 -2.41 -15.62 5.84
N THR A 49 -3.09 -14.51 5.58
CA THR A 49 -2.51 -13.37 4.85
C THR A 49 -1.33 -12.76 5.61
N TYR A 50 -1.46 -12.57 6.91
CA TYR A 50 -0.37 -12.06 7.75
C TYR A 50 0.84 -13.00 7.73
N ARG A 51 0.61 -14.31 7.84
CA ARG A 51 1.68 -15.30 7.83
C ARG A 51 2.43 -15.30 6.49
N GLU A 52 1.71 -15.22 5.40
CA GLU A 52 2.29 -15.13 4.06
C GLU A 52 3.14 -13.86 3.90
N GLN A 53 2.60 -12.73 4.31
CA GLN A 53 3.33 -11.46 4.30
C GLN A 53 4.60 -11.54 5.14
N MET A 54 4.52 -12.18 6.31
CA MET A 54 5.67 -12.33 7.18
C MET A 54 6.74 -13.26 6.58
N LYS A 55 6.34 -14.34 5.92
CA LYS A 55 7.28 -15.20 5.19
C LYS A 55 8.04 -14.43 4.12
N LEU A 56 7.34 -13.66 3.30
CA LEU A 56 7.96 -12.83 2.28
C LEU A 56 8.91 -11.79 2.89
N THR A 57 8.55 -11.24 4.03
CA THR A 57 9.40 -10.33 4.78
C THR A 57 10.70 -11.03 5.21
N GLN A 58 10.59 -12.21 5.80
CA GLN A 58 11.74 -13.00 6.22
C GLN A 58 12.64 -13.40 5.04
N GLU A 59 12.04 -13.85 3.93
CA GLU A 59 12.77 -14.17 2.70
C GLU A 59 13.53 -12.96 2.16
N THR A 60 12.87 -11.82 2.13
CA THR A 60 13.46 -10.59 1.61
C THR A 60 14.60 -10.10 2.50
N LEU A 61 14.41 -10.14 3.82
CA LEU A 61 15.48 -9.83 4.77
C LEU A 61 16.70 -10.73 4.56
N ARG A 62 16.47 -12.02 4.37
CA ARG A 62 17.55 -12.97 4.09
C ARG A 62 18.28 -12.63 2.77
N SER A 63 17.54 -12.27 1.74
CA SER A 63 18.12 -11.91 0.43
C SER A 63 18.97 -10.65 0.52
N PHE A 64 18.69 -9.75 1.45
CA PHE A 64 19.49 -8.56 1.71
C PHE A 64 20.68 -8.81 2.67
N GLY A 65 20.86 -10.04 3.12
CA GLY A 65 21.98 -10.41 3.98
C GLY A 65 21.72 -10.33 5.47
N TYR A 66 20.47 -10.09 5.89
CA TYR A 66 20.09 -10.16 7.30
C TYR A 66 19.77 -11.59 7.70
N ALA A 67 19.77 -11.86 9.01
CA ALA A 67 19.48 -13.18 9.54
C ALA A 67 18.13 -13.17 10.30
N PRO A 68 17.00 -13.32 9.58
CA PRO A 68 15.68 -13.29 10.21
C PRO A 68 15.29 -14.56 10.94
N GLY A 69 16.13 -15.58 10.93
CA GLY A 69 15.81 -16.90 11.45
C GLY A 69 15.04 -17.74 10.46
N ASP A 70 14.16 -18.62 10.93
CA ASP A 70 13.37 -19.48 10.09
C ASP A 70 12.32 -18.70 9.27
N ILE A 71 12.13 -19.14 8.04
CA ILE A 71 11.13 -18.55 7.13
C ILE A 71 9.82 -19.32 7.27
N ASP A 72 9.11 -19.05 8.34
CA ASP A 72 7.85 -19.73 8.68
C ASP A 72 6.66 -18.78 8.89
N GLY A 73 6.90 -17.48 8.75
CA GLY A 73 5.88 -16.48 8.95
C GLY A 73 5.61 -16.15 10.41
N VAL A 74 6.46 -16.62 11.32
CA VAL A 74 6.34 -16.34 12.76
C VAL A 74 7.37 -15.29 13.16
N MET A 75 6.91 -14.26 13.86
CA MET A 75 7.77 -13.20 14.34
C MET A 75 8.53 -13.69 15.57
N ARG A 76 9.82 -13.96 15.41
CA ARG A 76 10.72 -14.35 16.50
C ARG A 76 11.74 -13.25 16.77
N PHE A 77 12.56 -13.47 17.78
CA PHE A 77 13.61 -12.52 18.17
C PHE A 77 14.56 -12.21 17.01
N GLU A 78 14.96 -13.22 16.26
CA GLU A 78 15.85 -13.08 15.10
C GLU A 78 15.21 -12.22 14.02
N THR A 79 13.92 -12.42 13.75
CA THR A 79 13.17 -11.62 12.78
C THR A 79 13.08 -10.15 13.23
N VAL A 80 12.78 -9.92 14.51
CA VAL A 80 12.74 -8.57 15.10
C VAL A 80 14.10 -7.90 14.99
N SER A 81 15.17 -8.61 15.29
CA SER A 81 16.54 -8.08 15.22
C SER A 81 16.92 -7.73 13.78
N ALA A 82 16.57 -8.58 12.82
CA ALA A 82 16.80 -8.34 11.40
C ALA A 82 16.02 -7.11 10.90
N LEU A 83 14.76 -6.98 11.32
CA LEU A 83 13.95 -5.81 10.98
C LEU A 83 14.54 -4.52 11.54
N ARG A 84 14.99 -4.54 12.79
CA ARG A 84 15.64 -3.37 13.40
C ARG A 84 16.91 -2.96 12.68
N ALA A 85 17.73 -3.93 12.30
CA ALA A 85 18.94 -3.67 11.53
C ALA A 85 18.61 -3.04 10.19
N PHE A 86 17.67 -3.61 9.46
CA PHE A 86 17.20 -3.09 8.18
C PHE A 86 16.65 -1.66 8.32
N GLN A 87 15.75 -1.45 9.28
CA GLN A 87 15.15 -0.12 9.52
C GLN A 87 16.23 0.94 9.81
N ARG A 88 17.24 0.58 10.61
CA ARG A 88 18.34 1.50 10.92
C ARG A 88 19.14 1.85 9.67
N GLU A 89 19.49 0.87 8.85
CA GLU A 89 20.26 1.10 7.63
C GLU A 89 19.48 1.90 6.58
N GLN A 90 18.16 1.73 6.53
CA GLN A 90 17.29 2.47 5.61
C GLN A 90 16.86 3.84 6.15
N GLY A 91 17.28 4.22 7.35
CA GLY A 91 16.86 5.48 7.96
C GLY A 91 15.40 5.52 8.38
N LEU A 92 14.79 4.35 8.55
CA LEU A 92 13.40 4.23 9.01
C LEU A 92 13.32 4.24 10.53
N LYS A 93 12.12 4.47 11.05
CA LYS A 93 11.89 4.35 12.49
C LYS A 93 12.15 2.90 12.94
N VAL A 94 13.04 2.73 13.91
CA VAL A 94 13.49 1.41 14.41
C VAL A 94 12.46 0.87 15.41
N THR A 95 11.50 0.12 14.92
CA THR A 95 10.43 -0.48 15.74
C THR A 95 10.58 -1.98 15.91
N GLY A 96 11.25 -2.65 14.98
CA GLY A 96 11.33 -4.10 14.94
C GLY A 96 10.06 -4.76 14.43
N GLN A 97 9.14 -3.98 13.89
CA GLN A 97 7.87 -4.45 13.34
C GLN A 97 7.84 -4.28 11.82
N ALA A 98 7.12 -5.16 11.15
CA ALA A 98 6.89 -5.08 9.72
C ALA A 98 5.74 -4.10 9.42
N ASN A 99 5.94 -2.82 9.74
CA ASN A 99 4.98 -1.77 9.44
C ASN A 99 4.95 -1.43 7.94
N PRO A 100 3.92 -0.71 7.45
CA PRO A 100 3.79 -0.42 6.01
C PRO A 100 5.01 0.23 5.39
N GLU A 101 5.67 1.15 6.09
CA GLU A 101 6.89 1.81 5.60
C GLU A 101 8.04 0.82 5.40
N THR A 102 8.20 -0.09 6.35
CA THR A 102 9.22 -1.14 6.28
C THR A 102 8.92 -2.13 5.17
N LEU A 103 7.66 -2.54 5.02
CA LEU A 103 7.22 -3.46 3.96
C LEU A 103 7.40 -2.84 2.58
N ALA A 104 7.11 -1.55 2.43
CA ALA A 104 7.33 -0.82 1.20
C ALA A 104 8.82 -0.75 0.86
N ALA A 105 9.68 -0.44 1.84
CA ALA A 105 11.12 -0.40 1.65
C ALA A 105 11.71 -1.77 1.30
N LEU A 106 11.14 -2.85 1.82
CA LEU A 106 11.51 -4.23 1.48
C LEU A 106 10.96 -4.67 0.11
N GLY A 107 9.97 -3.96 -0.44
CA GLY A 107 9.29 -4.36 -1.67
C GLY A 107 8.40 -5.58 -1.51
N VAL A 108 7.96 -5.89 -0.31
CA VAL A 108 7.10 -7.04 -0.01
C VAL A 108 5.71 -6.85 -0.60
N GLU A 109 5.18 -5.65 -0.56
CA GLU A 109 3.87 -5.34 -1.13
C GLU A 109 3.82 -5.64 -2.62
N ASP A 110 4.85 -5.24 -3.36
CA ASP A 110 4.97 -5.52 -4.80
C ASP A 110 4.96 -7.02 -5.09
N LYS A 111 5.60 -7.82 -4.25
CA LYS A 111 5.64 -9.27 -4.39
C LYS A 111 4.30 -9.93 -4.10
N LEU A 112 3.55 -9.39 -3.14
CA LEU A 112 2.21 -9.91 -2.80
C LEU A 112 1.21 -9.67 -3.92
N TYR A 113 1.26 -8.50 -4.55
CA TYR A 113 0.32 -8.12 -5.62
C TYR A 113 0.74 -8.63 -7.00
N ARG A 114 2.01 -8.93 -7.21
CA ARG A 114 2.55 -9.47 -8.47
C ARG A 114 2.51 -11.00 -8.54
N ARG A 115 1.46 -11.63 -8.08
CA ARG A 115 1.35 -13.09 -8.30
C ARG A 115 1.33 -13.35 -9.80
N PRO A 116 2.24 -14.17 -10.34
CA PRO A 116 2.17 -14.58 -11.73
C PRO A 116 0.87 -15.33 -11.96
N ARG A 117 0.20 -14.97 -13.01
CA ARG A 117 -1.04 -15.64 -13.44
C ARG A 117 -0.74 -17.09 -13.85
#